data_e61eeeda8aaceed2ab4228778ee35172
#
_entry.id   e61eeeda8aaceed2ab4228778ee35172
#
_cell.length_a   1.000
_cell.length_b   1.000
_cell.length_c   1.000
_cell.angle_alpha   90.00
_cell.angle_beta   90.00
_cell.angle_gamma   90.00
#
_symmetry.space_group_name_H-M   'P 1'
#
loop_
_entity.id
_entity.type
_entity.pdbx_description
1 polymer ?
#
loop_
_entity_poly.entity_id
_entity_poly.type
_entity_poly.pdbx_seq_one_letter_code
_entity_poly.pdbx_strand_id
1 'polypeptide(L)'
;MLTGCSGSVEVAVPGAAGSSGCASAAQAWPTEVSGMPARDTSPDSPAVAAWGDPAVIARCGVAALGPTDTECVEVDGVGWIPDPLSDGTRFTTFGTDPAIEVLIPSDYAPEPLLLPAFGGAARSLPTNDLVCR
;
A
#
# COMPACT_ATOMS: atom_id res chain seq x y z
N MET A 1 -11.32 7.51 30.46
CA MET A 1 -11.04 7.27 29.70
C MET A 1 -10.52 6.86 28.86
N LEU A 2 -10.65 6.54 28.45
CA LEU A 2 -10.26 6.09 27.65
C LEU A 2 -9.91 5.94 26.82
N THR A 3 -9.81 6.08 26.51
CA THR A 3 -9.67 5.89 25.69
C THR A 3 -8.86 5.67 24.85
N GLY A 4 -8.40 5.76 24.54
CA GLY A 4 -7.26 5.63 23.68
C GLY A 4 -7.16 4.44 22.81
N CYS A 5 -8.15 3.77 22.68
CA CYS A 5 -8.16 2.59 21.84
C CYS A 5 -7.97 2.95 20.37
N SER A 6 -8.07 4.24 20.02
CA SER A 6 -7.84 4.68 18.63
C SER A 6 -6.42 5.20 18.44
N GLY A 7 -5.45 4.62 19.16
CA GLY A 7 -4.05 5.02 19.00
C GLY A 7 -3.54 4.92 17.59
N SER A 8 -2.41 5.59 17.34
CA SER A 8 -1.76 5.58 16.05
C SER A 8 -1.28 4.18 15.68
N VAL A 9 -1.30 3.88 14.39
CA VAL A 9 -0.73 2.63 13.87
C VAL A 9 0.76 2.84 13.64
N GLU A 10 1.58 1.98 14.23
CA GLU A 10 3.03 2.07 14.04
C GLU A 10 3.40 1.52 12.66
N VAL A 11 4.07 2.33 11.86
CA VAL A 11 4.44 1.98 10.50
C VAL A 11 5.88 2.42 10.24
N ALA A 12 6.72 1.50 9.80
CA ALA A 12 8.08 1.84 9.41
C ALA A 12 8.05 2.62 8.10
N VAL A 13 8.72 3.77 8.05
CA VAL A 13 8.77 4.62 6.86
C VAL A 13 9.85 4.09 5.92
N PRO A 14 9.51 3.77 4.65
CA PRO A 14 10.49 3.21 3.71
C PRO A 14 11.59 4.20 3.34
N GLY A 15 12.70 3.66 2.84
CA GLY A 15 13.89 4.44 2.53
C GLY A 15 13.69 5.51 1.47
N ALA A 16 12.86 5.27 0.47
CA ALA A 16 12.61 6.23 -0.60
C ALA A 16 11.30 7.01 -0.39
N ALA A 17 10.82 7.10 0.84
CA ALA A 17 9.57 7.79 1.16
C ALA A 17 9.60 9.27 0.78
N GLY A 18 10.79 9.89 0.73
CA GLY A 18 10.93 11.29 0.37
C GLY A 18 10.96 11.58 -1.12
N SER A 19 10.79 10.56 -1.97
CA SER A 19 10.81 10.77 -3.42
C SER A 19 9.63 11.61 -3.89
N SER A 20 9.79 12.26 -5.06
CA SER A 20 8.70 13.05 -5.64
C SER A 20 7.51 12.16 -6.02
N GLY A 21 7.78 10.90 -6.42
CA GLY A 21 6.70 9.95 -6.71
C GLY A 21 5.85 9.69 -5.48
N CYS A 22 6.47 9.52 -4.32
CA CYS A 22 5.73 9.31 -3.08
C CYS A 22 4.99 10.56 -2.63
N ALA A 23 5.51 11.75 -2.92
CA ALA A 23 4.77 12.99 -2.66
C ALA A 23 3.47 13.03 -3.46
N SER A 24 3.51 12.61 -4.73
CA SER A 24 2.32 12.52 -5.56
C SER A 24 1.37 11.44 -5.06
N ALA A 25 1.90 10.27 -4.74
CA ALA A 25 1.08 9.15 -4.24
C ALA A 25 0.35 9.52 -2.96
N ALA A 26 1.01 10.29 -2.09
CA ALA A 26 0.42 10.68 -0.81
C ALA A 26 -0.85 11.49 -0.99
N GLN A 27 -0.97 12.24 -2.08
CA GLN A 27 -2.17 13.02 -2.36
C GLN A 27 -3.31 12.16 -2.88
N ALA A 28 -3.04 10.93 -3.23
CA ALA A 28 -4.03 10.01 -3.79
C ALA A 28 -4.38 8.85 -2.86
N TRP A 29 -3.91 8.88 -1.60
CA TRP A 29 -4.37 7.87 -0.64
C TRP A 29 -5.88 8.00 -0.48
N PRO A 30 -6.60 6.86 -0.47
CA PRO A 30 -8.06 6.92 -0.31
C PRO A 30 -8.43 7.43 1.08
N THR A 31 -9.57 8.09 1.18
CA THR A 31 -10.09 8.56 2.48
C THR A 31 -10.63 7.40 3.29
N GLU A 32 -11.05 6.33 2.61
CA GLU A 32 -11.49 5.11 3.28
C GLU A 32 -11.17 3.91 2.39
N VAL A 33 -11.03 2.76 3.02
CA VAL A 33 -10.81 1.48 2.32
C VAL A 33 -11.89 0.53 2.81
N SER A 34 -12.70 0.02 1.88
CA SER A 34 -13.78 -0.91 2.20
C SER A 34 -14.69 -0.36 3.32
N GLY A 35 -14.96 0.95 3.29
CA GLY A 35 -15.78 1.61 4.29
C GLY A 35 -15.07 1.97 5.58
N MET A 36 -13.81 1.61 5.71
CA MET A 36 -13.04 1.89 6.93
C MET A 36 -12.32 3.22 6.82
N PRO A 37 -12.46 4.11 7.82
CA PRO A 37 -11.81 5.42 7.76
C PRO A 37 -10.30 5.33 7.97
N ALA A 38 -9.60 6.37 7.50
CA ALA A 38 -8.17 6.48 7.71
C ALA A 38 -7.86 6.66 9.19
N ARG A 39 -6.70 6.15 9.60
CA ARG A 39 -6.20 6.23 10.96
C ARG A 39 -4.86 6.97 10.97
N ASP A 40 -4.52 7.56 12.11
CA ASP A 40 -3.21 8.19 12.26
C ASP A 40 -2.12 7.13 12.27
N THR A 41 -0.94 7.50 11.76
CA THR A 41 0.24 6.64 11.78
C THR A 41 1.32 7.25 12.64
N SER A 42 2.21 6.41 13.14
CA SER A 42 3.37 6.84 13.93
C SER A 42 4.62 6.14 13.38
N PRO A 43 5.62 6.91 12.88
CA PRO A 43 5.64 8.37 12.77
C PRO A 43 4.63 8.89 11.76
N ASP A 44 4.30 10.18 11.89
CA ASP A 44 3.38 10.84 10.97
C ASP A 44 4.14 11.20 9.70
N SER A 45 3.95 10.40 8.66
CA SER A 45 4.62 10.61 7.37
C SER A 45 3.58 10.52 6.26
N PRO A 46 3.57 11.44 5.30
CA PRO A 46 2.62 11.38 4.19
C PRO A 46 2.81 10.16 3.29
N ALA A 47 3.98 9.51 3.37
CA ALA A 47 4.27 8.35 2.53
C ALA A 47 3.64 7.06 3.07
N VAL A 48 3.08 7.09 4.28
CA VAL A 48 2.44 5.92 4.88
C VAL A 48 1.03 6.26 5.31
N ALA A 49 0.14 5.27 5.30
CA ALA A 49 -1.25 5.47 5.69
C ALA A 49 -1.83 4.16 6.19
N ALA A 50 -2.90 4.25 6.99
CA ALA A 50 -3.53 3.07 7.58
C ALA A 50 -5.04 3.27 7.69
N TRP A 51 -5.79 2.17 7.61
CA TRP A 51 -7.25 2.15 7.67
C TRP A 51 -7.72 0.93 8.46
N GLY A 52 -8.71 1.13 9.30
CA GLY A 52 -9.39 0.01 9.96
C GLY A 52 -8.61 -0.61 11.12
N ASP A 53 -9.22 -1.65 11.70
CA ASP A 53 -8.65 -2.38 12.83
C ASP A 53 -9.13 -3.84 12.75
N PRO A 54 -8.24 -4.79 12.42
CA PRO A 54 -6.80 -4.63 12.22
C PRO A 54 -6.52 -3.75 11.00
N ALA A 55 -5.37 -3.08 11.01
CA ALA A 55 -5.11 -2.03 10.03
C ALA A 55 -4.68 -2.59 8.68
N VAL A 56 -5.28 -2.03 7.61
CA VAL A 56 -4.72 -2.08 6.27
C VAL A 56 -3.65 -0.99 6.24
N ILE A 57 -2.44 -1.30 5.79
CA ILE A 57 -1.31 -0.37 5.84
C ILE A 57 -0.73 -0.21 4.44
N ALA A 58 -0.56 1.05 4.01
CA ALA A 58 0.09 1.35 2.74
C ALA A 58 1.36 2.14 2.99
N ARG A 59 2.43 1.80 2.26
CA ARG A 59 3.73 2.47 2.38
C ARG A 59 4.28 2.74 1.00
N CYS A 60 4.65 3.98 0.74
CA CYS A 60 5.32 4.37 -0.50
C CYS A 60 6.80 4.58 -0.25
N GLY A 61 7.63 4.08 -1.16
CA GLY A 61 9.07 4.26 -1.06
C GLY A 61 9.84 2.98 -0.80
N VAL A 62 9.19 1.82 -0.94
CA VAL A 62 9.92 0.55 -0.90
C VAL A 62 10.65 0.35 -2.22
N ALA A 63 11.67 -0.48 -2.22
CA ALA A 63 12.49 -0.71 -3.40
C ALA A 63 11.64 -1.27 -4.54
N ALA A 64 11.88 -0.75 -5.75
CA ALA A 64 11.20 -1.24 -6.94
C ALA A 64 11.56 -2.71 -7.16
N LEU A 65 10.55 -3.48 -7.60
CA LEU A 65 10.78 -4.89 -7.91
C LEU A 65 11.40 -5.02 -9.29
N GLY A 66 12.37 -5.92 -9.40
CA GLY A 66 12.94 -6.27 -10.70
C GLY A 66 12.09 -7.30 -11.43
N PRO A 67 12.53 -7.72 -12.63
CA PRO A 67 11.84 -8.79 -13.34
C PRO A 67 11.71 -10.03 -12.47
N THR A 68 10.56 -10.69 -12.52
CA THR A 68 10.29 -11.81 -11.65
C THR A 68 9.36 -12.80 -12.35
N ASP A 69 9.47 -14.08 -11.95
CA ASP A 69 8.56 -15.14 -12.36
C ASP A 69 7.41 -15.29 -11.37
N THR A 70 7.41 -14.52 -10.30
CA THR A 70 6.33 -14.56 -9.32
C THR A 70 5.03 -14.11 -9.98
N GLU A 71 3.94 -14.75 -9.59
CA GLU A 71 2.62 -14.42 -10.11
C GLU A 71 2.33 -12.94 -9.90
N CYS A 72 1.79 -12.31 -10.93
CA CYS A 72 1.44 -10.89 -10.93
C CYS A 72 -0.06 -10.76 -11.09
N VAL A 73 -0.69 -9.97 -10.22
CA VAL A 73 -2.12 -9.69 -10.27
C VAL A 73 -2.30 -8.28 -10.81
N GLU A 74 -3.08 -8.14 -11.89
CA GLU A 74 -3.35 -6.82 -12.45
C GLU A 74 -4.74 -6.38 -12.02
N VAL A 75 -4.82 -5.19 -11.39
CA VAL A 75 -6.07 -4.60 -10.92
C VAL A 75 -6.15 -3.18 -11.45
N ASP A 76 -7.15 -2.91 -12.28
CA ASP A 76 -7.37 -1.57 -12.87
C ASP A 76 -6.11 -1.00 -13.54
N GLY A 77 -5.36 -1.86 -14.22
CA GLY A 77 -4.17 -1.45 -14.93
C GLY A 77 -2.91 -1.35 -14.09
N VAL A 78 -2.98 -1.70 -12.81
CA VAL A 78 -1.83 -1.69 -11.91
C VAL A 78 -1.43 -3.13 -11.61
N GLY A 79 -0.13 -3.43 -11.79
CA GLY A 79 0.40 -4.74 -11.45
C GLY A 79 0.78 -4.81 -9.98
N TRP A 80 0.46 -5.94 -9.34
CA TRP A 80 0.76 -6.20 -7.93
C TRP A 80 1.36 -7.58 -7.79
N ILE A 81 2.42 -7.69 -7.00
CA ILE A 81 3.00 -9.00 -6.66
C ILE A 81 2.52 -9.36 -5.26
N PRO A 82 1.72 -10.44 -5.12
CA PRO A 82 1.27 -10.87 -3.81
C PRO A 82 2.35 -11.68 -3.09
N ASP A 83 2.42 -11.49 -1.79
CA ASP A 83 3.34 -12.22 -0.91
C ASP A 83 2.52 -12.65 0.32
N PRO A 84 2.09 -13.92 0.38
CA PRO A 84 1.28 -14.39 1.50
C PRO A 84 2.06 -14.34 2.81
N LEU A 85 1.42 -13.85 3.85
CA LEU A 85 1.96 -13.80 5.20
C LEU A 85 1.06 -14.64 6.10
N SER A 86 1.49 -14.85 7.35
CA SER A 86 0.72 -15.67 8.28
C SER A 86 -0.63 -15.05 8.65
N ASP A 87 -0.73 -13.72 8.58
CA ASP A 87 -1.93 -12.99 9.02
C ASP A 87 -2.57 -12.15 7.92
N GLY A 88 -2.14 -12.32 6.67
CA GLY A 88 -2.68 -11.56 5.55
C GLY A 88 -1.82 -11.68 4.32
N THR A 89 -1.89 -10.66 3.46
CA THR A 89 -1.10 -10.64 2.22
C THR A 89 -0.46 -9.26 2.07
N ARG A 90 0.81 -9.26 1.67
CA ARG A 90 1.52 -8.06 1.28
C ARG A 90 1.51 -7.98 -0.24
N PHE A 91 1.01 -6.86 -0.76
CA PHE A 91 1.03 -6.60 -2.20
C PHE A 91 2.01 -5.48 -2.48
N THR A 92 2.88 -5.67 -3.46
CA THR A 92 3.84 -4.64 -3.87
C THR A 92 3.60 -4.32 -5.33
N THR A 93 3.55 -3.02 -5.68
CA THR A 93 3.36 -2.63 -7.07
C THR A 93 4.50 -3.15 -7.93
N PHE A 94 4.15 -3.61 -9.13
CA PHE A 94 5.11 -4.09 -10.11
C PHE A 94 5.08 -3.15 -11.31
N GLY A 95 6.25 -2.65 -11.69
CA GLY A 95 6.33 -1.70 -12.81
C GLY A 95 6.43 -0.25 -12.39
N THR A 96 6.57 0.02 -11.09
CA THR A 96 6.76 1.39 -10.58
C THR A 96 8.09 1.49 -9.84
N ASP A 97 8.62 2.72 -9.75
CA ASP A 97 9.87 2.99 -9.06
C ASP A 97 9.82 4.39 -8.45
N PRO A 98 9.75 4.53 -7.13
CA PRO A 98 9.72 3.46 -6.13
C PRO A 98 8.41 2.69 -6.15
N ALA A 99 8.30 1.69 -5.28
CA ALA A 99 7.09 0.88 -5.20
C ALA A 99 6.23 1.26 -4.01
N ILE A 100 4.95 0.93 -4.11
CA ILE A 100 4.01 0.98 -2.99
C ILE A 100 3.78 -0.44 -2.50
N GLU A 101 3.75 -0.60 -1.19
CA GLU A 101 3.44 -1.85 -0.53
C GLU A 101 2.15 -1.68 0.26
N VAL A 102 1.22 -2.63 0.11
CA VAL A 102 -0.04 -2.63 0.86
C VAL A 102 -0.15 -3.95 1.61
N LEU A 103 -0.31 -3.85 2.93
CA LEU A 103 -0.51 -5.00 3.81
C LEU A 103 -1.99 -5.11 4.12
N ILE A 104 -2.61 -6.23 3.74
CA ILE A 104 -4.03 -6.44 3.93
C ILE A 104 -4.24 -7.65 4.83
N PRO A 105 -4.78 -7.46 6.05
CA PRO A 105 -5.07 -8.56 6.94
C PRO A 105 -6.05 -9.57 6.36
N SER A 106 -5.89 -10.83 6.73
CA SER A 106 -6.79 -11.89 6.25
C SER A 106 -8.23 -11.71 6.75
N ASP A 107 -8.43 -10.88 7.77
CA ASP A 107 -9.77 -10.50 8.22
C ASP A 107 -10.61 -9.91 7.09
N TYR A 108 -9.96 -9.33 6.08
CA TYR A 108 -10.66 -8.67 4.96
C TYR A 108 -10.63 -9.48 3.68
N ALA A 109 -10.33 -10.76 3.77
CA ALA A 109 -10.28 -11.63 2.59
C ALA A 109 -11.61 -11.62 1.83
N PRO A 110 -11.60 -11.71 0.47
CA PRO A 110 -10.42 -11.86 -0.38
C PRO A 110 -9.63 -10.55 -0.47
N GLU A 111 -8.38 -10.61 -0.07
CA GLU A 111 -7.54 -9.41 0.08
C GLU A 111 -7.42 -8.60 -1.22
N PRO A 112 -7.28 -9.22 -2.42
CA PRO A 112 -7.14 -8.40 -3.64
C PRO A 112 -8.32 -7.47 -3.93
N LEU A 113 -9.49 -7.71 -3.32
CA LEU A 113 -10.65 -6.86 -3.54
C LEU A 113 -10.48 -5.47 -2.96
N LEU A 114 -9.49 -5.27 -2.07
CA LEU A 114 -9.21 -3.96 -1.51
C LEU A 114 -8.24 -3.15 -2.37
N LEU A 115 -7.56 -3.78 -3.34
CA LEU A 115 -6.53 -3.12 -4.15
C LEU A 115 -7.03 -1.97 -5.03
N PRO A 116 -8.26 -1.98 -5.56
CA PRO A 116 -8.73 -0.86 -6.37
C PRO A 116 -8.60 0.50 -5.68
N ALA A 117 -8.73 0.53 -4.36
CA ALA A 117 -8.62 1.77 -3.59
C ALA A 117 -7.25 2.43 -3.73
N PHE A 118 -6.22 1.66 -4.08
CA PHE A 118 -4.84 2.14 -4.15
C PHE A 118 -4.38 2.43 -5.58
N GLY A 119 -5.26 2.26 -6.57
CA GLY A 119 -4.90 2.46 -7.97
C GLY A 119 -4.45 3.88 -8.27
N GLY A 120 -5.13 4.89 -7.71
CA GLY A 120 -4.79 6.28 -7.93
C GLY A 120 -3.37 6.60 -7.45
N ALA A 121 -3.03 6.14 -6.25
CA ALA A 121 -1.68 6.35 -5.70
C ALA A 121 -0.63 5.62 -6.55
N ALA A 122 -0.90 4.36 -6.91
CA ALA A 122 0.05 3.57 -7.68
C ALA A 122 0.30 4.19 -9.06
N ARG A 123 -0.76 4.66 -9.73
CA ARG A 123 -0.62 5.25 -11.07
C ARG A 123 0.11 6.59 -11.06
N SER A 124 0.26 7.22 -9.90
CA SER A 124 1.00 8.48 -9.80
C SER A 124 2.51 8.28 -9.73
N LEU A 125 2.96 7.03 -9.58
CA LEU A 125 4.39 6.74 -9.49
C LEU A 125 5.03 6.65 -10.87
N PRO A 126 6.33 6.99 -10.98
CA PRO A 126 7.07 6.76 -12.23
C PRO A 126 7.06 5.27 -12.57
N THR A 127 7.05 4.97 -13.86
CA THR A 127 7.06 3.58 -14.34
C THR A 127 8.49 3.16 -14.72
N ASN A 128 8.74 1.85 -14.69
CA ASN A 128 10.01 1.29 -15.13
C ASN A 128 9.82 0.29 -16.28
N ASP A 129 8.65 0.35 -16.95
CA ASP A 129 8.31 -0.43 -18.14
C ASP A 129 8.13 -1.94 -17.89
N LEU A 130 8.22 -2.41 -16.66
CA LEU A 130 7.88 -3.79 -16.33
C LEU A 130 6.37 -3.91 -16.21
N VAL A 131 5.81 -4.95 -16.79
CA VAL A 131 4.35 -5.17 -16.78
C VAL A 131 4.04 -6.62 -16.41
N CYS A 132 2.84 -6.84 -15.88
CA CYS A 132 2.34 -8.19 -15.62
C CYS A 132 2.19 -8.96 -16.92
N ARG A 133 2.50 -10.25 -16.88
CA ARG A 133 2.38 -11.11 -18.06
C ARG A 133 1.56 -12.35 -17.77
#